data_c1c276bd2d093727b1bf0d6e433a8ca5
#
_entry.id   c1c276bd2d093727b1bf0d6e433a8ca5
#
_cell.length_a   1.000
_cell.length_b   1.000
_cell.length_c   1.000
_cell.angle_alpha   90.00
_cell.angle_beta   90.00
_cell.angle_gamma   90.00
#
_symmetry.space_group_name_H-M   'P 1'
#
loop_
_entity.id
_entity.type
_entity.pdbx_description
1 polymer ?
#
loop_
_entity_poly.entity_id
_entity_poly.type
_entity_poly.pdbx_seq_one_letter_code
_entity_poly.pdbx_strand_id
1 'polypeptide(L)'
;MNSFKNIKVILSFLTLLFIASPSVQSAEECFEGTSRAIFKFNMALDDIILEPLAKGYNKLPSPIRTGTSNFTSNIGTLLSIPNNILQGEFKQLGHSVGSFAINTTVGILGIFNPAEKIGLKPHKEDVGQTLGSYGIGPGCYFVLPILGPTTARD
;
A
#
# COMPACT_ATOMS: atom_id res chain seq x y z
N MET A 1 -49.79 -17.44 -2.98
CA MET A 1 -48.96 -18.36 -3.82
C MET A 1 -47.70 -17.70 -4.43
N ASN A 2 -47.51 -16.38 -4.27
CA ASN A 2 -46.33 -15.66 -4.83
C ASN A 2 -45.12 -15.57 -3.86
N SER A 3 -45.34 -15.75 -2.55
CA SER A 3 -44.26 -15.62 -1.55
C SER A 3 -43.21 -16.72 -1.64
N PHE A 4 -43.60 -17.95 -1.95
CA PHE A 4 -42.67 -19.09 -2.09
C PHE A 4 -41.80 -19.03 -3.36
N LYS A 5 -42.25 -18.37 -4.44
CA LYS A 5 -41.45 -18.15 -5.63
C LYS A 5 -40.34 -17.14 -5.37
N ASN A 6 -40.64 -16.08 -4.63
CA ASN A 6 -39.65 -15.05 -4.31
C ASN A 6 -38.53 -15.59 -3.35
N ILE A 7 -38.87 -16.48 -2.42
CA ILE A 7 -37.89 -17.12 -1.53
C ILE A 7 -36.93 -18.02 -2.31
N LYS A 8 -37.39 -18.79 -3.29
CA LYS A 8 -36.53 -19.62 -4.13
C LYS A 8 -35.59 -18.80 -5.00
N VAL A 9 -36.04 -17.66 -5.54
CA VAL A 9 -35.22 -16.74 -6.33
C VAL A 9 -34.16 -16.09 -5.45
N ILE A 10 -34.50 -15.65 -4.24
CA ILE A 10 -33.56 -15.06 -3.29
C ILE A 10 -32.52 -16.09 -2.83
N LEU A 11 -32.93 -17.33 -2.53
CA LEU A 11 -32.01 -18.39 -2.18
C LEU A 11 -31.05 -18.74 -3.34
N SER A 12 -31.57 -18.78 -4.58
CA SER A 12 -30.74 -19.03 -5.77
C SER A 12 -29.75 -17.91 -6.04
N PHE A 13 -30.11 -16.65 -5.76
CA PHE A 13 -29.21 -15.50 -5.90
C PHE A 13 -28.14 -15.48 -4.81
N LEU A 14 -28.49 -15.87 -3.57
CA LEU A 14 -27.52 -16.03 -2.48
C LEU A 14 -26.49 -17.16 -2.75
N THR A 15 -26.95 -18.29 -3.30
CA THR A 15 -26.02 -19.37 -3.67
C THR A 15 -25.09 -19.01 -4.82
N LEU A 16 -25.56 -18.22 -5.81
CA LEU A 16 -24.71 -17.72 -6.90
C LEU A 16 -23.61 -16.74 -6.40
N LEU A 17 -23.94 -15.92 -5.42
CA LEU A 17 -22.95 -14.98 -4.80
C LEU A 17 -21.84 -15.71 -4.03
N PHE A 18 -22.11 -16.89 -3.47
CA PHE A 18 -21.09 -17.70 -2.78
C PHE A 18 -20.14 -18.44 -3.73
N ILE A 19 -20.56 -18.70 -4.97
CA ILE A 19 -19.73 -19.42 -5.96
C ILE A 19 -18.77 -18.44 -6.71
N ALA A 20 -19.06 -17.14 -6.68
CA ALA A 20 -18.26 -16.11 -7.35
C ALA A 20 -17.20 -15.45 -6.44
N SER A 21 -16.88 -16.03 -5.28
CA SER A 21 -15.76 -15.55 -4.47
C SER A 21 -14.47 -15.82 -5.24
N PRO A 22 -13.74 -14.77 -5.68
CA PRO A 22 -12.42 -15.00 -6.28
C PRO A 22 -11.57 -15.76 -5.28
N SER A 23 -10.98 -16.86 -5.70
CA SER A 23 -10.00 -17.57 -4.89
C SER A 23 -8.87 -16.60 -4.59
N VAL A 24 -8.74 -16.17 -3.33
CA VAL A 24 -7.56 -15.44 -2.87
C VAL A 24 -6.39 -16.41 -3.03
N GLN A 25 -5.61 -16.19 -4.09
CA GLN A 25 -4.42 -16.97 -4.35
C GLN A 25 -3.37 -16.53 -3.33
N SER A 26 -3.19 -17.32 -2.28
CA SER A 26 -2.11 -17.10 -1.33
C SER A 26 -0.77 -17.35 -2.04
N ALA A 27 0.20 -16.47 -1.83
CA ALA A 27 1.55 -16.69 -2.34
C ALA A 27 2.15 -17.96 -1.69
N GLU A 28 2.75 -18.83 -2.49
CA GLU A 28 3.49 -19.99 -1.99
C GLU A 28 4.74 -19.53 -1.23
N GLU A 29 5.00 -20.11 -0.08
CA GLU A 29 6.20 -19.84 0.71
C GLU A 29 7.38 -20.64 0.13
N CYS A 30 8.35 -19.96 -0.49
CA CYS A 30 9.44 -20.64 -1.21
C CYS A 30 10.66 -20.97 -0.34
N PHE A 31 10.89 -20.25 0.73
CA PHE A 31 12.11 -20.37 1.57
C PHE A 31 11.75 -20.33 3.05
N GLU A 32 10.82 -21.19 3.49
CA GLU A 32 10.27 -21.15 4.86
C GLU A 32 11.34 -21.08 5.94
N GLY A 33 12.35 -21.97 5.89
CA GLY A 33 13.40 -22.01 6.90
C GLY A 33 14.22 -20.72 6.96
N THR A 34 14.59 -20.18 5.81
CA THR A 34 15.31 -18.92 5.69
C THR A 34 14.45 -17.74 6.11
N SER A 35 13.22 -17.69 5.64
CA SER A 35 12.26 -16.63 6.02
C SER A 35 12.01 -16.59 7.52
N ARG A 36 11.88 -17.75 8.17
CA ARG A 36 11.74 -17.82 9.64
C ARG A 36 12.97 -17.34 10.39
N ALA A 37 14.17 -17.63 9.88
CA ALA A 37 15.41 -17.15 10.48
C ALA A 37 15.55 -15.62 10.36
N ILE A 38 15.26 -15.09 9.17
CA ILE A 38 15.28 -13.65 8.90
C ILE A 38 14.18 -12.93 9.70
N PHE A 39 13.01 -13.52 9.83
CA PHE A 39 11.92 -12.95 10.65
C PHE A 39 12.37 -12.81 12.11
N LYS A 40 13.01 -13.84 12.70
CA LYS A 40 13.54 -13.75 14.07
C LYS A 40 14.61 -12.65 14.20
N PHE A 41 15.48 -12.51 13.20
CA PHE A 41 16.46 -11.42 13.15
C PHE A 41 15.76 -10.05 13.11
N ASN A 42 14.74 -9.90 12.26
CA ASN A 42 13.97 -8.65 12.15
C ASN A 42 13.27 -8.31 13.48
N MET A 43 12.69 -9.30 14.16
CA MET A 43 12.07 -9.11 15.48
C MET A 43 13.08 -8.63 16.53
N ALA A 44 14.27 -9.24 16.56
CA ALA A 44 15.32 -8.80 17.48
C ALA A 44 15.83 -7.38 17.16
N LEU A 45 15.91 -7.02 15.87
CA LEU A 45 16.24 -5.67 15.42
C LEU A 45 15.16 -4.66 15.81
N ASP A 46 13.89 -5.05 15.69
CA ASP A 46 12.76 -4.22 16.10
C ASP A 46 12.83 -3.91 17.59
N ASP A 47 12.94 -4.95 18.43
CA ASP A 47 12.98 -4.81 19.90
C ASP A 47 14.15 -3.93 20.37
N ILE A 48 15.33 -4.09 19.76
CA ILE A 48 16.57 -3.45 20.22
C ILE A 48 16.75 -2.04 19.66
N ILE A 49 16.31 -1.79 18.42
CA ILE A 49 16.60 -0.55 17.69
C ILE A 49 15.33 0.18 17.28
N LEU A 50 14.42 -0.47 16.53
CA LEU A 50 13.32 0.23 15.88
C LEU A 50 12.27 0.67 16.90
N GLU A 51 11.91 -0.17 17.85
CA GLU A 51 10.93 0.18 18.88
C GLU A 51 11.41 1.34 19.78
N PRO A 52 12.65 1.35 20.34
CA PRO A 52 13.17 2.50 21.08
C PRO A 52 13.23 3.78 20.24
N LEU A 53 13.64 3.67 18.97
CA LEU A 53 13.68 4.80 18.04
C LEU A 53 12.28 5.35 17.78
N ALA A 54 11.30 4.49 17.54
CA ALA A 54 9.90 4.86 17.34
C ALA A 54 9.29 5.52 18.59
N LYS A 55 9.62 4.99 19.78
CA LYS A 55 9.21 5.61 21.06
C LYS A 55 9.83 7.00 21.22
N GLY A 56 11.10 7.19 20.85
CA GLY A 56 11.77 8.48 20.82
C GLY A 56 11.12 9.46 19.84
N TYR A 57 10.88 9.01 18.61
CA TYR A 57 10.19 9.80 17.58
C TYR A 57 8.79 10.25 18.01
N ASN A 58 8.03 9.38 18.68
CA ASN A 58 6.70 9.70 19.16
C ASN A 58 6.66 10.78 20.25
N LYS A 59 7.80 11.05 20.92
CA LYS A 59 7.92 12.14 21.89
C LYS A 59 8.15 13.51 21.23
N LEU A 60 8.48 13.55 19.93
CA LEU A 60 8.66 14.80 19.20
C LEU A 60 7.33 15.56 19.09
N PRO A 61 7.39 16.91 19.07
CA PRO A 61 6.20 17.74 18.85
C PRO A 61 5.47 17.37 17.56
N SER A 62 4.14 17.47 17.59
CA SER A 62 3.26 17.12 16.45
C SER A 62 3.70 17.79 15.13
N PRO A 63 4.09 19.08 15.08
CA PRO A 63 4.52 19.69 13.81
C PRO A 63 5.72 18.99 13.15
N ILE A 64 6.69 18.54 13.95
CA ILE A 64 7.87 17.83 13.44
C ILE A 64 7.46 16.49 12.85
N ARG A 65 6.66 15.70 13.57
CA ARG A 65 6.16 14.42 13.10
C ARG A 65 5.32 14.55 11.82
N THR A 66 4.43 15.55 11.80
CA THR A 66 3.60 15.86 10.63
C THR A 66 4.46 16.27 9.44
N GLY A 67 5.43 17.16 9.65
CA GLY A 67 6.35 17.59 8.58
C GLY A 67 7.16 16.43 8.00
N THR A 68 7.70 15.56 8.86
CA THR A 68 8.42 14.35 8.42
C THR A 68 7.51 13.41 7.61
N SER A 69 6.29 13.17 8.09
CA SER A 69 5.31 12.33 7.41
C SER A 69 4.93 12.90 6.04
N ASN A 70 4.68 14.22 5.96
CA ASN A 70 4.37 14.90 4.71
C ASN A 70 5.53 14.81 3.72
N PHE A 71 6.76 15.07 4.16
CA PHE A 71 7.96 14.97 3.34
C PHE A 71 8.13 13.56 2.75
N THR A 72 8.03 12.52 3.60
CA THR A 72 8.12 11.13 3.16
C THR A 72 6.99 10.78 2.19
N SER A 73 5.77 11.25 2.45
CA SER A 73 4.63 11.07 1.53
C SER A 73 4.85 11.77 0.20
N ASN A 74 5.47 12.94 0.19
CA ASN A 74 5.77 13.68 -1.04
C ASN A 74 6.78 12.91 -1.91
N ILE A 75 7.82 12.33 -1.31
CA ILE A 75 8.74 11.43 -2.02
C ILE A 75 8.00 10.19 -2.56
N GLY A 76 7.13 9.58 -1.76
CA GLY A 76 6.30 8.47 -2.22
C GLY A 76 5.40 8.83 -3.41
N THR A 77 4.88 10.05 -3.44
CA THR A 77 4.10 10.55 -4.58
C THR A 77 4.93 10.62 -5.87
N LEU A 78 6.21 11.02 -5.77
CA LEU A 78 7.12 11.01 -6.92
C LEU A 78 7.29 9.60 -7.50
N LEU A 79 7.40 8.59 -6.62
CA LEU A 79 7.52 7.19 -7.03
C LEU A 79 6.22 6.64 -7.65
N SER A 80 5.06 7.19 -7.29
CA SER A 80 3.77 6.80 -7.87
C SER A 80 3.56 7.32 -9.30
N ILE A 81 4.24 8.40 -9.71
CA ILE A 81 4.07 9.00 -11.05
C ILE A 81 4.32 8.01 -12.19
N PRO A 82 5.47 7.31 -12.26
CA PRO A 82 5.70 6.33 -13.32
C PRO A 82 4.71 5.16 -13.27
N ASN A 83 4.30 4.74 -12.08
CA ASN A 83 3.33 3.67 -11.92
C ASN A 83 1.93 4.07 -12.44
N ASN A 84 1.47 5.29 -12.16
CA ASN A 84 0.23 5.82 -12.73
C ASN A 84 0.26 5.86 -14.27
N ILE A 85 1.41 6.20 -14.87
CA ILE A 85 1.58 6.18 -16.33
C ILE A 85 1.45 4.74 -16.85
N LEU A 86 2.17 3.81 -16.25
CA LEU A 86 2.16 2.40 -16.67
C LEU A 86 0.78 1.76 -16.53
N GLN A 87 0.02 2.14 -15.51
CA GLN A 87 -1.34 1.65 -15.29
C GLN A 87 -2.39 2.37 -16.16
N GLY A 88 -2.02 3.46 -16.87
CA GLY A 88 -2.95 4.27 -17.66
C GLY A 88 -3.89 5.13 -16.81
N GLU A 89 -3.55 5.35 -15.54
CA GLU A 89 -4.37 6.11 -14.59
C GLU A 89 -4.11 7.62 -14.69
N PHE A 90 -4.45 8.23 -15.81
CA PHE A 90 -4.14 9.65 -16.09
C PHE A 90 -4.75 10.63 -15.09
N LYS A 91 -5.89 10.32 -14.48
CA LYS A 91 -6.48 11.14 -13.42
C LYS A 91 -5.58 11.14 -12.18
N GLN A 92 -5.12 9.99 -11.74
CA GLN A 92 -4.21 9.85 -10.60
C GLN A 92 -2.83 10.43 -10.92
N LEU A 93 -2.36 10.27 -12.16
CA LEU A 93 -1.15 10.94 -12.64
C LEU A 93 -1.25 12.46 -12.45
N GLY A 94 -2.35 13.10 -12.87
CA GLY A 94 -2.57 14.52 -12.67
C GLY A 94 -2.57 14.92 -11.19
N HIS A 95 -3.20 14.15 -10.32
CA HIS A 95 -3.18 14.36 -8.87
C HIS A 95 -1.76 14.21 -8.30
N SER A 96 -1.00 13.19 -8.74
CA SER A 96 0.37 12.93 -8.25
C SER A 96 1.34 14.02 -8.69
N VAL A 97 1.33 14.40 -9.98
CA VAL A 97 2.20 15.46 -10.50
C VAL A 97 1.87 16.81 -9.86
N GLY A 98 0.59 17.18 -9.81
CA GLY A 98 0.15 18.43 -9.21
C GLY A 98 0.46 18.50 -7.72
N SER A 99 0.19 17.43 -6.97
CA SER A 99 0.49 17.36 -5.54
C SER A 99 1.99 17.45 -5.28
N PHE A 100 2.81 16.69 -6.01
CA PHE A 100 4.26 16.72 -5.87
C PHE A 100 4.82 18.12 -6.17
N ALA A 101 4.42 18.75 -7.28
CA ALA A 101 4.88 20.08 -7.65
C ALA A 101 4.52 21.14 -6.60
N ILE A 102 3.27 21.17 -6.14
CA ILE A 102 2.79 22.15 -5.16
C ILE A 102 3.43 21.92 -3.79
N ASN A 103 3.50 20.67 -3.33
CA ASN A 103 4.09 20.37 -2.04
C ASN A 103 5.61 20.58 -2.03
N THR A 104 6.27 20.36 -3.14
CA THR A 104 7.73 20.61 -3.24
C THR A 104 8.06 22.11 -3.28
N THR A 105 7.26 22.90 -3.99
CA THR A 105 7.50 24.36 -4.14
C THR A 105 6.89 25.15 -2.98
N VAL A 106 5.58 25.18 -2.87
CA VAL A 106 4.85 25.94 -1.84
C VAL A 106 4.93 25.26 -0.47
N GLY A 107 4.98 23.93 -0.44
CA GLY A 107 5.05 23.12 0.78
C GLY A 107 6.47 22.94 1.34
N ILE A 108 7.47 23.64 0.81
CA ILE A 108 8.89 23.55 1.24
C ILE A 108 9.36 22.09 1.24
N LEU A 109 9.64 21.57 0.04
CA LEU A 109 10.07 20.19 -0.19
C LEU A 109 9.09 19.11 0.32
N GLY A 110 7.82 19.49 0.56
CA GLY A 110 6.79 18.57 1.04
C GLY A 110 6.65 18.51 2.57
N ILE A 111 7.32 19.36 3.34
CA ILE A 111 7.12 19.47 4.80
C ILE A 111 5.67 19.90 5.11
N PHE A 112 5.14 20.82 4.31
CA PHE A 112 3.72 21.18 4.32
C PHE A 112 2.99 20.50 3.17
N ASN A 113 1.67 20.28 3.34
CA ASN A 113 0.83 19.64 2.33
C ASN A 113 -0.30 20.59 1.86
N PRO A 114 0.03 21.69 1.16
CA PRO A 114 -0.98 22.59 0.60
C PRO A 114 -1.81 21.95 -0.51
N ALA A 115 -1.28 20.96 -1.23
CA ALA A 115 -1.98 20.27 -2.30
C ALA A 115 -3.26 19.56 -1.80
N GLU A 116 -3.24 18.96 -0.64
CA GLU A 116 -4.39 18.31 -0.04
C GLU A 116 -5.52 19.30 0.25
N LYS A 117 -5.19 20.54 0.67
CA LYS A 117 -6.17 21.59 0.96
C LYS A 117 -6.93 22.05 -0.27
N ILE A 118 -6.36 21.90 -1.47
CA ILE A 118 -7.00 22.21 -2.74
C ILE A 118 -7.59 20.97 -3.43
N GLY A 119 -7.65 19.83 -2.72
CA GLY A 119 -8.31 18.62 -3.19
C GLY A 119 -7.45 17.68 -4.03
N LEU A 120 -6.14 17.94 -4.17
CA LEU A 120 -5.22 17.03 -4.83
C LEU A 120 -4.82 15.91 -3.86
N LYS A 121 -5.41 14.72 -4.06
CA LYS A 121 -5.16 13.53 -3.23
C LYS A 121 -4.58 12.43 -4.13
N PRO A 122 -3.25 12.34 -4.25
CA PRO A 122 -2.62 11.28 -5.01
C PRO A 122 -2.85 9.94 -4.33
N HIS A 123 -3.09 8.91 -5.13
CA HIS A 123 -3.04 7.53 -4.68
C HIS A 123 -1.60 7.04 -4.71
N LYS A 124 -1.18 6.29 -3.69
CA LYS A 124 0.17 5.73 -3.66
C LYS A 124 0.18 4.45 -4.47
N GLU A 125 0.94 4.47 -5.55
CA GLU A 125 1.15 3.34 -6.43
C GLU A 125 2.59 2.86 -6.35
N ASP A 126 2.78 1.55 -6.43
CA ASP A 126 4.07 0.91 -6.46
C ASP A 126 4.21 -0.06 -7.65
N VAL A 127 5.41 -0.60 -7.83
CA VAL A 127 5.72 -1.52 -8.93
C VAL A 127 4.95 -2.83 -8.80
N GLY A 128 4.76 -3.33 -7.57
CA GLY A 128 4.01 -4.56 -7.32
C GLY A 128 2.54 -4.43 -7.72
N GLN A 129 1.90 -3.28 -7.39
CA GLN A 129 0.54 -2.98 -7.83
C GLN A 129 0.47 -2.87 -9.36
N THR A 130 1.44 -2.19 -9.97
CA THR A 130 1.51 -2.06 -11.43
C THR A 130 1.61 -3.42 -12.10
N LEU A 131 2.52 -4.28 -11.67
CA LEU A 131 2.63 -5.64 -12.20
C LEU A 131 1.36 -6.47 -11.94
N GLY A 132 0.71 -6.27 -10.78
CA GLY A 132 -0.57 -6.88 -10.46
C GLY A 132 -1.68 -6.45 -11.42
N SER A 133 -1.73 -5.20 -11.86
CA SER A 133 -2.71 -4.71 -12.83
C SER A 133 -2.56 -5.35 -14.20
N TYR A 134 -1.36 -5.79 -14.55
CA TYR A 134 -1.07 -6.60 -15.75
C TYR A 134 -1.34 -8.10 -15.58
N GLY A 135 -1.89 -8.53 -14.44
CA GLY A 135 -2.20 -9.94 -14.18
C GLY A 135 -1.03 -10.78 -13.70
N ILE A 136 0.10 -10.16 -13.36
CA ILE A 136 1.25 -10.88 -12.78
C ILE A 136 0.91 -11.22 -11.33
N GLY A 137 0.89 -12.53 -11.02
CA GLY A 137 0.64 -13.03 -9.66
C GLY A 137 1.72 -12.64 -8.66
N PRO A 138 1.45 -12.77 -7.35
CA PRO A 138 2.42 -12.39 -6.30
C PRO A 138 3.71 -13.22 -6.34
N GLY A 139 3.67 -14.43 -6.87
CA GLY A 139 4.80 -15.34 -6.85
C GLY A 139 5.12 -15.85 -5.45
N CYS A 140 6.39 -16.12 -5.21
CA CYS A 140 6.88 -16.62 -3.93
C CYS A 140 6.81 -15.58 -2.82
N TYR A 141 6.34 -16.00 -1.66
CA TYR A 141 6.46 -15.24 -0.41
C TYR A 141 7.79 -15.53 0.28
N PHE A 142 8.46 -14.52 0.77
CA PHE A 142 9.68 -14.62 1.57
C PHE A 142 9.85 -13.39 2.47
N VAL A 143 10.78 -13.48 3.41
CA VAL A 143 11.09 -12.38 4.33
C VAL A 143 12.46 -11.81 4.01
N LEU A 144 12.54 -10.50 3.82
CA LEU A 144 13.80 -9.79 3.64
C LEU A 144 14.35 -9.25 4.96
N PRO A 145 15.68 -9.23 5.13
CA PRO A 145 16.31 -8.56 6.27
C PRO A 145 15.90 -7.08 6.29
N ILE A 146 15.50 -6.58 7.45
CA ILE A 146 15.09 -5.18 7.70
C ILE A 146 13.77 -4.79 7.03
N LEU A 147 13.55 -5.18 5.79
CA LEU A 147 12.35 -4.80 5.00
C LEU A 147 11.10 -5.61 5.38
N GLY A 148 11.28 -6.81 5.93
CA GLY A 148 10.17 -7.64 6.38
C GLY A 148 9.58 -8.54 5.29
N PRO A 149 8.31 -8.95 5.46
CA PRO A 149 7.63 -9.84 4.53
C PRO A 149 7.34 -9.15 3.19
N THR A 150 7.59 -9.89 2.10
CA THR A 150 7.38 -9.43 0.73
C THR A 150 7.03 -10.60 -0.19
N THR A 151 6.68 -10.32 -1.44
CA THR A 151 6.51 -11.32 -2.48
C THR A 151 7.49 -11.07 -3.63
N ALA A 152 7.63 -12.05 -4.52
CA ALA A 152 8.53 -11.89 -5.67
C ALA A 152 8.11 -10.75 -6.62
N ARG A 153 6.84 -10.33 -6.56
CA ARG A 153 6.32 -9.22 -7.35
C ARG A 153 6.55 -7.86 -6.67
N ASP A 154 6.46 -7.78 -5.36
CA ASP A 154 6.50 -6.56 -4.55
C ASP A 154 7.94 -6.28 -4.09
#